data_5daa837f46afbaef2550cbe2da7818a7
#
_entry.id   5daa837f46afbaef2550cbe2da7818a7
#
_cell.length_a   1.000
_cell.length_b   1.000
_cell.length_c   1.000
_cell.angle_alpha   90.00
_cell.angle_beta   90.00
_cell.angle_gamma   90.00
#
_symmetry.space_group_name_H-M   'P 1'
#
loop_
_entity.id
_entity.type
_entity.pdbx_description
1 polymer ?
#
loop_
_entity_poly.entity_id
_entity_poly.type
_entity_poly.pdbx_seq_one_letter_code
_entity_poly.pdbx_strand_id
1 'polypeptide(L)'
;QDNGGNFMAIFNLNVIEYCFHLLKTWQLTTTLDDTNATNLDYRNVGISYPRAACQAPEGILFADLARPTEPKFRRLQVLEGTDNTTVEPKSISDFLDLSSYAYDKCVAYRWGDYEIFCVQEKINEVANSYNSVMFARNVLSGAWSKLDYYVSCLETYYGSLIAGDSLSNNLNVLFSGYDDDGDVISNHYISEDSNLGTDN
;
A
#
# COMPACT_ATOMS: atom_id res chain seq x y z
N GLN A 1 -28.50 5.05 -0.06
CA GLN A 1 -27.14 5.62 -0.10
C GLN A 1 -26.15 4.46 -0.03
N ASP A 2 -25.40 4.27 -1.10
CA ASP A 2 -24.32 3.31 -1.12
C ASP A 2 -23.11 3.92 -0.37
N ASN A 3 -22.90 3.52 0.86
CA ASN A 3 -21.88 4.08 1.75
C ASN A 3 -20.47 3.56 1.47
N GLY A 4 -20.26 2.81 0.37
CA GLY A 4 -18.92 2.30 0.01
C GLY A 4 -18.37 1.21 0.91
N GLY A 5 -19.19 0.64 1.81
CA GLY A 5 -18.79 -0.36 2.79
C GLY A 5 -18.40 0.23 4.16
N ASN A 6 -17.75 -0.56 5.00
CA ASN A 6 -17.32 -0.15 6.33
C ASN A 6 -16.18 0.87 6.29
N PHE A 7 -16.19 1.79 7.25
CA PHE A 7 -15.06 2.68 7.51
C PHE A 7 -13.82 1.88 7.95
N MET A 8 -12.68 2.18 7.37
CA MET A 8 -11.43 1.47 7.61
C MET A 8 -10.34 2.34 8.28
N ALA A 9 -10.10 3.53 7.73
CA ALA A 9 -9.05 4.41 8.22
C ALA A 9 -9.29 5.86 7.81
N ILE A 10 -8.66 6.79 8.52
CA ILE A 10 -8.60 8.21 8.20
C ILE A 10 -7.16 8.67 8.12
N PHE A 11 -6.86 9.48 7.12
CA PHE A 11 -5.53 10.09 6.92
C PHE A 11 -5.68 11.57 6.58
N ASN A 12 -4.65 12.34 6.89
CA ASN A 12 -4.57 13.75 6.54
C ASN A 12 -3.58 13.93 5.38
N LEU A 13 -3.99 14.65 4.35
CA LEU A 13 -3.12 15.08 3.26
C LEU A 13 -3.40 16.55 2.97
N ASN A 14 -2.42 17.41 3.21
CA ASN A 14 -2.50 18.86 3.00
C ASN A 14 -3.74 19.51 3.65
N VAL A 15 -3.90 19.34 4.96
CA VAL A 15 -5.00 19.85 5.79
C VAL A 15 -6.41 19.32 5.43
N ILE A 16 -6.49 18.37 4.52
CA ILE A 16 -7.74 17.69 4.13
C ILE A 16 -7.71 16.27 4.67
N GLU A 17 -8.80 15.85 5.27
CA GLU A 17 -8.97 14.49 5.78
C GLU A 17 -9.59 13.58 4.73
N TYR A 18 -9.03 12.37 4.60
CA TYR A 18 -9.51 11.34 3.70
C TYR A 18 -9.94 10.11 4.49
N CYS A 19 -11.22 9.77 4.38
CA CYS A 19 -11.79 8.59 4.99
C CYS A 19 -11.83 7.43 3.99
N PHE A 20 -11.09 6.39 4.29
CA PHE A 20 -11.04 5.18 3.48
C PHE A 20 -12.11 4.18 3.92
N HIS A 21 -12.86 3.70 2.94
CA HIS A 21 -13.80 2.58 3.02
C HIS A 21 -13.35 1.45 2.09
N LEU A 22 -14.08 0.34 2.07
CA LEU A 22 -13.70 -0.82 1.26
C LEU A 22 -13.55 -0.52 -0.24
N LEU A 23 -14.47 0.25 -0.82
CA LEU A 23 -14.50 0.53 -2.26
C LEU A 23 -14.46 2.02 -2.61
N LYS A 24 -14.46 2.89 -1.60
CA LYS A 24 -14.52 4.34 -1.78
C LYS A 24 -13.62 5.05 -0.78
N THR A 25 -13.05 6.16 -1.23
CA THR A 25 -12.34 7.10 -0.36
C THR A 25 -13.05 8.44 -0.44
N TRP A 26 -13.41 8.96 0.72
CA TRP A 26 -14.12 10.22 0.87
C TRP A 26 -13.16 11.32 1.31
N GLN A 27 -13.27 12.47 0.67
CA GLN A 27 -12.64 13.70 1.12
C GLN A 27 -13.57 14.41 2.09
N LEU A 28 -13.09 14.70 3.29
CA LEU A 28 -13.84 15.47 4.28
C LEU A 28 -13.36 16.92 4.23
N THR A 29 -14.28 17.81 4.01
CA THR A 29 -14.03 19.25 4.10
C THR A 29 -14.85 19.80 5.26
N THR A 30 -14.18 20.35 6.26
CA THR A 30 -14.81 21.11 7.34
C THR A 30 -14.76 22.58 6.97
N THR A 31 -15.92 23.22 6.81
CA THR A 31 -15.98 24.67 6.82
C THR A 31 -16.02 25.16 8.26
N LEU A 32 -15.31 26.24 8.56
CA LEU A 32 -15.18 26.80 9.93
C LEU A 32 -16.53 27.14 10.59
N ASP A 33 -17.61 27.26 9.81
CA ASP A 33 -18.95 27.62 10.26
C ASP A 33 -19.93 26.45 10.33
N ASP A 34 -19.50 25.23 9.94
CA ASP A 34 -20.38 24.07 9.86
C ASP A 34 -19.98 23.00 10.87
N THR A 35 -20.88 22.68 11.76
CA THR A 35 -20.72 21.54 12.69
C THR A 35 -20.84 20.17 12.00
N ASN A 36 -21.09 20.16 10.69
CA ASN A 36 -21.23 18.96 9.88
C ASN A 36 -20.07 18.89 8.87
N ALA A 37 -19.29 17.83 8.92
CA ALA A 37 -18.36 17.48 7.86
C ALA A 37 -19.15 17.27 6.57
N THR A 38 -19.00 18.15 5.60
CA THR A 38 -19.62 17.99 4.28
C THR A 38 -18.70 17.13 3.41
N ASN A 39 -19.24 16.03 2.97
CA ASN A 39 -18.61 15.20 1.98
C ASN A 39 -18.80 15.86 0.61
N LEU A 40 -17.71 16.36 0.04
CA LEU A 40 -17.75 17.05 -1.25
C LEU A 40 -17.34 16.18 -2.42
N ASP A 41 -16.58 15.14 -2.20
CA ASP A 41 -16.07 14.32 -3.30
C ASP A 41 -15.67 12.92 -2.80
N TYR A 42 -15.72 11.94 -3.69
CA TYR A 42 -15.23 10.61 -3.42
C TYR A 42 -14.46 10.04 -4.62
N ARG A 43 -13.54 9.13 -4.33
CA ARG A 43 -12.83 8.34 -5.33
C ARG A 43 -13.28 6.89 -5.24
N ASN A 44 -13.43 6.26 -6.39
CA ASN A 44 -13.79 4.84 -6.47
C ASN A 44 -12.58 3.94 -6.22
N VAL A 45 -11.89 4.17 -5.13
CA VAL A 45 -10.77 3.38 -4.63
C VAL A 45 -10.91 3.25 -3.12
N GLY A 46 -10.40 2.17 -2.54
CA GLY A 46 -10.54 1.95 -1.10
C GLY A 46 -9.59 0.90 -0.57
N ILE A 47 -9.75 0.58 0.71
CA ILE A 47 -8.95 -0.43 1.41
C ILE A 47 -9.87 -1.41 2.12
N SER A 48 -9.43 -2.66 2.19
CA SER A 48 -10.18 -3.74 2.88
C SER A 48 -9.75 -3.95 4.32
N TYR A 49 -8.63 -3.36 4.72
CA TYR A 49 -8.04 -3.53 6.04
C TYR A 49 -7.40 -2.21 6.52
N PRO A 50 -7.52 -1.83 7.81
CA PRO A 50 -7.00 -0.55 8.30
C PRO A 50 -5.50 -0.33 8.07
N ARG A 51 -4.70 -1.40 8.09
CA ARG A 51 -3.26 -1.35 7.81
C ARG A 51 -2.91 -1.41 6.33
N ALA A 52 -3.88 -1.57 5.45
CA ALA A 52 -3.66 -1.56 4.00
C ALA A 52 -3.36 -0.16 3.45
N ALA A 53 -3.28 0.85 4.31
CA ALA A 53 -2.84 2.19 3.97
C ALA A 53 -1.90 2.76 5.03
N CYS A 54 -1.01 3.67 4.60
CA CYS A 54 -0.14 4.42 5.50
C CYS A 54 0.16 5.83 4.95
N GLN A 55 0.52 6.73 5.85
CA GLN A 55 1.03 8.05 5.49
C GLN A 55 2.44 7.94 4.91
N ALA A 56 2.71 8.66 3.83
CA ALA A 56 4.03 8.78 3.22
C ALA A 56 4.32 10.26 2.93
N PRO A 57 5.58 10.68 2.75
CA PRO A 57 5.92 12.06 2.40
C PRO A 57 5.26 12.52 1.10
N GLU A 58 5.10 11.61 0.16
CA GLU A 58 4.56 11.90 -1.17
C GLU A 58 3.02 11.77 -1.24
N GLY A 59 2.36 11.40 -0.14
CA GLY A 59 0.91 11.20 -0.10
C GLY A 59 0.49 10.06 0.81
N ILE A 60 -0.62 9.42 0.50
CA ILE A 60 -1.12 8.26 1.23
C ILE A 60 -0.96 7.03 0.36
N LEU A 61 -0.14 6.08 0.80
CA LEU A 61 0.02 4.77 0.16
C LEU A 61 -1.12 3.85 0.56
N PHE A 62 -1.66 3.06 -0.37
CA PHE A 62 -2.68 2.08 -0.04
C PHE A 62 -2.77 0.94 -1.05
N ALA A 63 -3.25 -0.20 -0.56
CA ALA A 63 -3.52 -1.40 -1.35
C ALA A 63 -5.01 -1.45 -1.74
N ASP A 64 -5.34 -1.06 -2.97
CA ASP A 64 -6.68 -1.13 -3.57
C ASP A 64 -6.85 -2.51 -4.24
N LEU A 65 -6.96 -3.55 -3.42
CA LEU A 65 -7.04 -4.95 -3.86
C LEU A 65 -8.46 -5.54 -3.79
N ALA A 66 -9.42 -4.79 -3.24
CA ALA A 66 -10.82 -5.24 -3.11
C ALA A 66 -11.57 -5.30 -4.46
N ARG A 67 -10.98 -4.78 -5.52
CA ARG A 67 -11.51 -4.82 -6.88
C ARG A 67 -10.87 -5.97 -7.66
N PRO A 68 -11.57 -7.10 -7.88
CA PRO A 68 -10.97 -8.26 -8.51
C PRO A 68 -10.55 -8.02 -9.97
N THR A 69 -11.18 -7.05 -10.63
CA THR A 69 -10.89 -6.73 -12.04
C THR A 69 -9.68 -5.82 -12.22
N GLU A 70 -9.25 -5.12 -11.18
CA GLU A 70 -8.17 -4.15 -11.25
C GLU A 70 -7.48 -3.95 -9.89
N PRO A 71 -6.90 -5.02 -9.29
CA PRO A 71 -6.17 -4.89 -8.05
C PRO A 71 -4.89 -4.08 -8.26
N LYS A 72 -4.66 -3.03 -7.46
CA LYS A 72 -3.51 -2.13 -7.59
C LYS A 72 -2.96 -1.70 -6.24
N PHE A 73 -1.66 -1.44 -6.20
CA PHE A 73 -1.08 -0.55 -5.19
C PHE A 73 -1.16 0.86 -5.71
N ARG A 74 -1.58 1.79 -4.86
CA ARG A 74 -1.85 3.17 -5.25
C ARG A 74 -1.23 4.15 -4.28
N ARG A 75 -1.07 5.38 -4.75
CA ARG A 75 -0.76 6.55 -3.94
C ARG A 75 -1.83 7.61 -4.17
N LEU A 76 -2.45 8.10 -3.11
CA LEU A 76 -3.26 9.31 -3.15
C LEU A 76 -2.32 10.50 -3.02
N GLN A 77 -2.17 11.28 -4.06
CA GLN A 77 -1.24 12.41 -4.15
C GLN A 77 -1.92 13.67 -4.65
N VAL A 78 -1.36 14.81 -4.32
CA VAL A 78 -1.79 16.09 -4.85
C VAL A 78 -1.39 16.19 -6.32
N LEU A 79 -2.30 16.68 -7.16
CA LEU A 79 -2.00 16.97 -8.56
C LEU A 79 -1.10 18.20 -8.68
N GLU A 80 0.01 18.03 -9.36
CA GLU A 80 0.90 19.15 -9.66
C GLU A 80 0.19 20.23 -10.51
N GLY A 81 0.44 21.49 -10.17
CA GLY A 81 -0.13 22.63 -10.91
C GLY A 81 -1.56 22.99 -10.52
N THR A 82 -2.12 22.36 -9.50
CA THR A 82 -3.40 22.73 -8.90
C THR A 82 -3.21 23.52 -7.61
N ASP A 83 -4.30 23.99 -7.02
CA ASP A 83 -4.33 24.75 -5.76
C ASP A 83 -4.07 23.90 -4.50
N ASN A 84 -3.45 22.73 -4.62
CA ASN A 84 -3.21 21.74 -3.55
C ASN A 84 -4.48 21.11 -2.96
N THR A 85 -5.63 21.31 -3.57
CA THR A 85 -6.90 20.73 -3.13
C THR A 85 -7.32 19.53 -3.97
N THR A 86 -6.80 19.45 -5.19
CA THR A 86 -7.11 18.35 -6.10
C THR A 86 -6.15 17.20 -5.90
N VAL A 87 -6.68 16.03 -5.58
CA VAL A 87 -5.91 14.80 -5.39
C VAL A 87 -6.38 13.70 -6.35
N GLU A 88 -5.47 12.82 -6.68
CA GLU A 88 -5.78 11.64 -7.49
C GLU A 88 -5.18 10.36 -6.89
N PRO A 89 -5.87 9.22 -7.03
CA PRO A 89 -5.34 7.91 -6.66
C PRO A 89 -4.51 7.33 -7.81
N LYS A 90 -3.24 7.70 -7.88
CA LYS A 90 -2.32 7.21 -8.92
C LYS A 90 -1.94 5.76 -8.66
N SER A 91 -2.02 4.90 -9.67
CA SER A 91 -1.44 3.56 -9.62
C SER A 91 0.09 3.64 -9.64
N ILE A 92 0.73 2.80 -8.82
CA ILE A 92 2.19 2.65 -8.76
C ILE A 92 2.65 1.23 -9.10
N SER A 93 1.73 0.35 -9.47
CA SER A 93 1.97 -1.08 -9.73
C SER A 93 1.36 -1.57 -11.04
N ASP A 94 1.31 -0.74 -12.09
CA ASP A 94 0.60 -1.08 -13.34
C ASP A 94 1.13 -2.33 -14.04
N PHE A 95 2.40 -2.64 -13.88
CA PHE A 95 3.06 -3.81 -14.46
C PHE A 95 3.05 -5.05 -13.54
N LEU A 96 2.55 -4.94 -12.30
CA LEU A 96 2.42 -6.09 -11.40
C LEU A 96 1.08 -6.78 -11.62
N ASP A 97 1.11 -8.10 -11.81
CA ASP A 97 -0.10 -8.91 -11.74
C ASP A 97 -0.41 -9.23 -10.27
N LEU A 98 -1.40 -8.53 -9.73
CA LEU A 98 -1.86 -8.69 -8.36
C LEU A 98 -3.10 -9.58 -8.22
N SER A 99 -3.56 -10.23 -9.29
CA SER A 99 -4.77 -11.07 -9.31
C SER A 99 -4.67 -12.28 -8.38
N SER A 100 -3.44 -12.81 -8.21
CA SER A 100 -3.15 -13.95 -7.34
C SER A 100 -3.06 -13.61 -5.85
N TYR A 101 -3.33 -12.37 -5.47
CA TYR A 101 -3.22 -11.93 -4.07
C TYR A 101 -4.57 -11.56 -3.49
N ALA A 102 -4.75 -11.86 -2.21
CA ALA A 102 -5.91 -11.47 -1.43
C ALA A 102 -5.62 -10.17 -0.65
N TYR A 103 -6.68 -9.56 -0.17
CA TYR A 103 -6.65 -8.21 0.36
C TYR A 103 -7.09 -8.10 1.83
N ASP A 104 -7.47 -9.20 2.46
CA ASP A 104 -8.14 -9.17 3.78
C ASP A 104 -7.24 -8.72 4.93
N LYS A 105 -5.92 -8.84 4.78
CA LYS A 105 -4.93 -8.54 5.83
C LYS A 105 -3.73 -7.74 5.32
N CYS A 106 -3.89 -7.00 4.24
CA CYS A 106 -2.80 -6.21 3.66
C CYS A 106 -2.18 -5.26 4.68
N VAL A 107 -0.88 -5.06 4.56
CA VAL A 107 -0.14 -4.02 5.28
C VAL A 107 0.58 -3.16 4.27
N ALA A 108 0.38 -1.83 4.32
CA ALA A 108 1.14 -0.85 3.57
C ALA A 108 2.04 -0.08 4.54
N TYR A 109 3.29 0.17 4.15
CA TYR A 109 4.23 0.88 4.99
C TYR A 109 5.26 1.68 4.16
N ARG A 110 5.74 2.79 4.70
CA ARG A 110 6.79 3.62 4.10
C ARG A 110 8.02 3.60 5.01
N TRP A 111 9.14 3.06 4.51
CA TRP A 111 10.40 3.00 5.23
C TRP A 111 11.57 3.50 4.38
N GLY A 112 12.22 4.58 4.82
CA GLY A 112 13.28 5.22 4.04
C GLY A 112 12.81 5.51 2.60
N ASP A 113 13.52 4.99 1.60
CA ASP A 113 13.15 5.12 0.18
C ASP A 113 12.30 3.96 -0.35
N TYR A 114 11.68 3.17 0.54
CA TYR A 114 10.90 2.01 0.14
C TYR A 114 9.43 2.16 0.49
N GLU A 115 8.58 1.87 -0.47
CA GLU A 115 7.14 1.65 -0.33
C GLU A 115 6.91 0.15 -0.25
N ILE A 116 6.33 -0.32 0.86
CA ILE A 116 6.23 -1.73 1.18
C ILE A 116 4.76 -2.12 1.26
N PHE A 117 4.42 -3.27 0.64
CA PHE A 117 3.09 -3.86 0.68
C PHE A 117 3.20 -5.35 0.99
N CYS A 118 2.62 -5.76 2.12
CA CYS A 118 2.54 -7.16 2.49
C CYS A 118 1.14 -7.69 2.21
N VAL A 119 1.06 -8.80 1.49
CA VAL A 119 -0.20 -9.35 1.00
C VAL A 119 -0.28 -10.86 1.19
N GLN A 120 -1.50 -11.38 1.20
CA GLN A 120 -1.76 -12.82 1.24
C GLN A 120 -1.72 -13.38 -0.17
N GLU A 121 -0.92 -14.42 -0.41
CA GLU A 121 -1.00 -15.19 -1.65
C GLU A 121 -2.24 -16.09 -1.64
N LYS A 122 -2.89 -16.23 -2.80
CA LYS A 122 -3.95 -17.21 -3.00
C LYS A 122 -3.36 -18.52 -3.50
N ILE A 123 -3.67 -19.59 -2.83
CA ILE A 123 -3.35 -20.96 -3.26
C ILE A 123 -4.65 -21.64 -3.66
N ASN A 124 -4.79 -22.01 -4.94
CA ASN A 124 -6.03 -22.58 -5.50
C ASN A 124 -7.25 -21.69 -5.23
N GLU A 125 -7.14 -20.38 -5.50
CA GLU A 125 -8.17 -19.36 -5.27
C GLU A 125 -8.52 -19.11 -3.79
N VAL A 126 -7.88 -19.77 -2.84
CA VAL A 126 -8.07 -19.58 -1.40
C VAL A 126 -6.95 -18.69 -0.86
N ALA A 127 -7.33 -17.60 -0.19
CA ALA A 127 -6.36 -16.73 0.47
C ALA A 127 -5.60 -17.48 1.57
N ASN A 128 -4.29 -17.33 1.60
CA ASN A 128 -3.49 -17.79 2.73
C ASN A 128 -3.99 -17.12 4.02
N SER A 129 -3.83 -17.79 5.16
CA SER A 129 -4.23 -17.23 6.45
C SER A 129 -3.37 -16.05 6.88
N TYR A 130 -2.21 -15.86 6.27
CA TYR A 130 -1.20 -14.87 6.62
C TYR A 130 -0.74 -14.10 5.38
N ASN A 131 -0.24 -12.87 5.56
CA ASN A 131 0.55 -12.22 4.52
C ASN A 131 1.84 -13.03 4.35
N SER A 132 2.04 -13.57 3.18
CA SER A 132 3.16 -14.46 2.85
C SER A 132 4.10 -13.84 1.83
N VAL A 133 3.74 -12.69 1.28
CA VAL A 133 4.52 -12.00 0.26
C VAL A 133 4.64 -10.51 0.61
N MET A 134 5.85 -10.01 0.49
CA MET A 134 6.17 -8.59 0.61
C MET A 134 6.61 -8.05 -0.76
N PHE A 135 5.96 -7.01 -1.22
CA PHE A 135 6.42 -6.19 -2.34
C PHE A 135 7.09 -4.93 -1.79
N ALA A 136 8.30 -4.66 -2.21
CA ALA A 136 9.03 -3.45 -1.86
C ALA A 136 9.40 -2.67 -3.13
N ARG A 137 8.95 -1.41 -3.22
CA ARG A 137 9.28 -0.51 -4.32
C ARG A 137 10.29 0.51 -3.84
N ASN A 138 11.41 0.63 -4.51
CA ASN A 138 12.32 1.75 -4.31
C ASN A 138 11.78 2.99 -5.03
N VAL A 139 11.54 4.06 -4.29
CA VAL A 139 10.92 5.29 -4.82
C VAL A 139 11.80 6.02 -5.81
N LEU A 140 13.12 5.97 -5.62
CA LEU A 140 14.08 6.69 -6.46
C LEU A 140 14.25 6.03 -7.83
N SER A 141 14.34 4.69 -7.86
CA SER A 141 14.54 3.93 -9.10
C SER A 141 13.24 3.44 -9.74
N GLY A 142 12.13 3.42 -8.98
CA GLY A 142 10.88 2.79 -9.39
C GLY A 142 10.90 1.25 -9.34
N ALA A 143 12.05 0.64 -9.06
CA ALA A 143 12.23 -0.80 -9.08
C ALA A 143 11.45 -1.49 -7.96
N TRP A 144 10.88 -2.66 -8.27
CA TRP A 144 10.17 -3.51 -7.34
C TRP A 144 10.97 -4.78 -7.00
N SER A 145 10.87 -5.19 -5.75
CA SER A 145 11.35 -6.49 -5.27
C SER A 145 10.17 -7.25 -4.68
N LYS A 146 10.11 -8.55 -4.94
CA LYS A 146 9.20 -9.49 -4.29
C LYS A 146 10.00 -10.36 -3.33
N LEU A 147 9.53 -10.46 -2.10
CA LEU A 147 10.17 -11.21 -1.01
C LEU A 147 9.11 -12.13 -0.40
N ASP A 148 9.48 -13.37 -0.15
CA ASP A 148 8.63 -14.32 0.56
C ASP A 148 8.86 -14.14 2.05
N TYR A 149 7.97 -13.37 2.70
CA TYR A 149 8.09 -13.05 4.11
C TYR A 149 6.72 -12.92 4.78
N TYR A 150 6.61 -13.47 5.99
CA TYR A 150 5.36 -13.52 6.75
C TYR A 150 5.24 -12.31 7.68
N VAL A 151 4.42 -11.33 7.31
CA VAL A 151 4.31 -10.04 8.01
C VAL A 151 2.89 -9.76 8.47
N SER A 152 2.70 -9.54 9.75
CA SER A 152 1.42 -9.09 10.33
C SER A 152 1.36 -7.58 10.55
N CYS A 153 2.50 -6.95 10.80
CA CYS A 153 2.63 -5.50 10.97
C CYS A 153 4.07 -5.06 10.70
N LEU A 154 4.22 -3.80 10.36
CA LEU A 154 5.52 -3.13 10.18
C LEU A 154 5.59 -1.89 11.05
N GLU A 155 6.77 -1.59 11.59
CA GLU A 155 7.06 -0.36 12.34
C GLU A 155 8.53 0.00 12.22
N THR A 156 8.84 1.29 12.32
CA THR A 156 10.24 1.76 12.38
C THR A 156 10.65 1.99 13.82
N TYR A 157 11.76 1.35 14.23
CA TYR A 157 12.33 1.52 15.55
C TYR A 157 13.83 1.80 15.45
N TYR A 158 14.25 2.97 15.93
CA TYR A 158 15.64 3.47 15.81
C TYR A 158 16.23 3.38 14.38
N GLY A 159 15.40 3.66 13.36
CA GLY A 159 15.79 3.63 11.96
C GLY A 159 15.76 2.26 11.30
N SER A 160 15.63 1.18 12.08
CA SER A 160 15.46 -0.17 11.56
C SER A 160 13.98 -0.47 11.30
N LEU A 161 13.70 -1.22 10.25
CA LEU A 161 12.36 -1.73 9.97
C LEU A 161 12.14 -3.01 10.78
N ILE A 162 11.12 -3.00 11.63
CA ILE A 162 10.71 -4.14 12.44
C ILE A 162 9.44 -4.73 11.85
N ALA A 163 9.41 -6.03 11.68
CA ALA A 163 8.22 -6.78 11.28
C ALA A 163 7.74 -7.69 12.40
N GLY A 164 6.43 -7.71 12.62
CA GLY A 164 5.79 -8.78 13.37
C GLY A 164 5.60 -9.98 12.46
N ASP A 165 6.24 -11.10 12.80
CA ASP A 165 6.03 -12.36 12.10
C ASP A 165 4.63 -12.91 12.40
N SER A 166 3.90 -13.27 11.35
CA SER A 166 2.54 -13.81 11.50
C SER A 166 2.48 -15.30 11.81
N LEU A 167 3.59 -16.01 11.71
CA LEU A 167 3.69 -17.45 12.02
C LEU A 167 4.19 -17.72 13.43
N SER A 168 5.24 -17.01 13.87
CA SER A 168 5.98 -17.34 15.09
C SER A 168 5.71 -16.42 16.28
N ASN A 169 4.94 -15.33 16.09
CA ASN A 169 4.77 -14.24 17.06
C ASN A 169 6.09 -13.54 17.47
N ASN A 170 7.13 -13.65 16.67
CA ASN A 170 8.40 -12.98 16.87
C ASN A 170 8.38 -11.57 16.25
N LEU A 171 9.31 -10.73 16.69
CA LEU A 171 9.66 -9.48 16.04
C LEU A 171 11.00 -9.68 15.34
N ASN A 172 11.02 -9.41 14.05
CA ASN A 172 12.22 -9.52 13.22
C ASN A 172 12.66 -8.16 12.72
N VAL A 173 13.96 -7.93 12.67
CA VAL A 173 14.56 -6.73 12.05
C VAL A 173 14.76 -7.04 10.59
N LEU A 174 14.01 -6.36 9.70
CA LEU A 174 14.11 -6.55 8.26
C LEU A 174 15.30 -5.78 7.68
N PHE A 175 15.84 -6.29 6.58
CA PHE A 175 16.94 -5.70 5.84
C PHE A 175 18.21 -5.44 6.68
N SER A 176 18.39 -6.23 7.74
CA SER A 176 19.57 -6.21 8.58
C SER A 176 20.26 -7.57 8.52
N GLY A 177 21.50 -7.63 8.04
CA GLY A 177 22.21 -8.88 7.89
C GLY A 177 22.31 -9.36 6.43
N TYR A 178 22.90 -10.55 6.26
CA TYR A 178 23.18 -11.14 4.94
C TYR A 178 22.40 -12.44 4.69
N ASP A 179 21.66 -12.90 5.69
CA ASP A 179 20.87 -14.12 5.63
C ASP A 179 19.50 -13.91 6.36
N ASP A 180 18.60 -14.85 6.17
CA ASP A 180 17.33 -14.95 6.86
C ASP A 180 17.42 -16.13 7.83
N ASP A 181 17.78 -15.86 9.07
CA ASP A 181 17.94 -16.85 10.15
C ASP A 181 18.95 -17.97 9.81
N GLY A 182 19.97 -17.62 8.99
CA GLY A 182 21.00 -18.53 8.49
C GLY A 182 20.71 -19.13 7.11
N ASP A 183 19.55 -18.86 6.54
CA ASP A 183 19.19 -19.30 5.20
C ASP A 183 19.45 -18.19 4.15
N VAL A 184 19.70 -18.60 2.91
CA VAL A 184 19.95 -17.67 1.81
C VAL A 184 18.66 -16.92 1.46
N ILE A 185 18.72 -15.58 1.50
CA ILE A 185 17.60 -14.73 1.09
C ILE A 185 17.33 -14.93 -0.41
N SER A 186 16.15 -15.46 -0.76
CA SER A 186 15.69 -15.57 -2.13
C SER A 186 14.98 -14.28 -2.57
N ASN A 187 15.60 -13.52 -3.46
CA ASN A 187 15.06 -12.27 -3.98
C ASN A 187 14.71 -12.41 -5.46
N HIS A 188 13.50 -11.95 -5.83
CA HIS A 188 13.13 -11.72 -7.21
C HIS A 188 13.12 -10.22 -7.51
N TYR A 189 13.95 -9.80 -8.43
CA TYR A 189 13.98 -8.41 -8.89
C TYR A 189 13.09 -8.28 -10.12
N ILE A 190 12.08 -7.39 -10.03
CA ILE A 190 11.19 -7.06 -11.13
C ILE A 190 11.52 -5.60 -11.53
N SER A 191 12.17 -5.42 -12.68
CA SER A 191 12.35 -4.09 -13.27
C SER A 191 11.20 -3.78 -14.23
N GLU A 192 10.84 -2.50 -14.37
CA GLU A 192 10.15 -2.07 -15.58
C GLU A 192 11.02 -2.45 -16.79
N ASP A 193 10.41 -3.08 -17.80
CA ASP A 193 11.06 -3.27 -19.08
C ASP A 193 11.44 -1.89 -19.63
N SER A 194 12.67 -1.46 -19.37
CA SER A 194 13.25 -0.43 -20.18
C SER A 194 13.39 -1.04 -21.57
N ASN A 195 12.48 -0.71 -22.48
CA ASN A 195 12.70 -0.89 -23.89
C ASN A 195 13.99 -0.15 -24.24
N LEU A 196 15.12 -0.80 -24.06
CA LEU A 196 16.36 -0.44 -24.71
C LEU A 196 16.07 -0.66 -26.19
N GLY A 197 15.58 0.42 -26.83
CA GLY A 197 15.31 0.42 -28.24
C GLY A 197 16.50 -0.14 -28.99
N THR A 198 16.34 -1.32 -29.53
CA THR A 198 17.14 -1.78 -30.65
C THR A 198 16.53 -1.13 -31.87
N ASP A 199 16.85 0.13 -32.10
CA ASP A 199 16.80 0.71 -33.44
C ASP A 199 17.86 0.00 -34.29
N ASN A 200 17.40 -0.88 -35.15
CA ASN A 200 18.10 -1.34 -36.34
C ASN A 200 17.24 -1.03 -37.56
#